data_e06c74040127a0a933e84fbec4bf1c26
#
_entry.id   e06c74040127a0a933e84fbec4bf1c26
#
_cell.length_a   1.000
_cell.length_b   1.000
_cell.length_c   1.000
_cell.angle_alpha   90.00
_cell.angle_beta   90.00
_cell.angle_gamma   90.00
#
_symmetry.space_group_name_H-M   'P 1'
#
loop_
_entity.id
_entity.type
_entity.pdbx_description
1 polymer ?
#
loop_
_entity_poly.entity_id
_entity_poly.type
_entity_poly.pdbx_seq_one_letter_code
_entity_poly.pdbx_strand_id
1 'polypeptide(L)'
;SDHGQLEELLDDLNEWAPKEHVSLSLPSLRVDNFSQSLIEKTTKVRKSGLTFAAEAGTQRLRNVINKNVTWDEIEKTCTIAFNAGYTSVKLYFMMGLPTETMEDIEGIAETAQKVVDLYYSLPKRGKGKGVQVTISCACFVPKPHTPFEFVPMDTEEMLRAKQKHLLESVRSRKIKVNYHDSTTSFLEGVFAKGDRRLAPAIVEAYKRGCYFDGWEECFKYDTWLQTFADLGIDPAFYCQRPIGLDEVTPWSHMDYGVTHEY
;
A
#
# COMPACT_ATOMS: atom_id res chain seq x y z
N SER A 1 -6.04 -11.49 -6.97
CA SER A 1 -5.83 -12.80 -6.34
C SER A 1 -5.16 -13.72 -7.33
N ASP A 2 -4.14 -14.44 -6.89
CA ASP A 2 -3.39 -15.41 -7.73
C ASP A 2 -3.95 -16.83 -7.59
N HIS A 3 -5.18 -16.96 -7.09
CA HIS A 3 -5.85 -18.25 -6.96
C HIS A 3 -6.29 -18.75 -8.34
N GLY A 4 -5.73 -19.90 -8.78
CA GLY A 4 -5.95 -20.43 -10.13
C GLY A 4 -7.39 -20.88 -10.44
N GLN A 5 -8.20 -21.15 -9.41
CA GLN A 5 -9.59 -21.61 -9.54
C GLN A 5 -10.58 -20.59 -8.94
N LEU A 6 -10.25 -19.29 -8.98
CA LEU A 6 -11.08 -18.27 -8.34
C LEU A 6 -12.50 -18.20 -8.90
N GLU A 7 -12.68 -18.39 -10.21
CA GLU A 7 -14.00 -18.33 -10.84
C GLU A 7 -14.89 -19.49 -10.42
N GLU A 8 -14.36 -20.72 -10.37
CA GLU A 8 -15.08 -21.90 -9.90
C GLU A 8 -15.48 -21.75 -8.43
N LEU A 9 -14.54 -21.33 -7.59
CA LEU A 9 -14.80 -21.05 -6.17
C LEU A 9 -15.93 -20.03 -5.97
N LEU A 10 -15.94 -18.97 -6.78
CA LEU A 10 -17.02 -17.98 -6.70
C LEU A 10 -18.35 -18.51 -7.21
N ASP A 11 -18.37 -19.42 -8.18
CA ASP A 11 -19.60 -20.06 -8.64
C ASP A 11 -20.17 -20.94 -7.54
N ASP A 12 -19.38 -21.80 -6.92
CA ASP A 12 -19.79 -22.66 -5.80
C ASP A 12 -20.30 -21.83 -4.61
N LEU A 13 -19.57 -20.78 -4.22
CA LEU A 13 -20.01 -19.88 -3.15
C LEU A 13 -21.33 -19.17 -3.49
N ASN A 14 -21.55 -18.81 -4.75
CA ASN A 14 -22.78 -18.15 -5.20
C ASN A 14 -24.01 -19.05 -5.25
N GLU A 15 -23.89 -20.35 -5.09
CA GLU A 15 -25.03 -21.26 -4.99
C GLU A 15 -25.82 -21.08 -3.70
N TRP A 16 -25.12 -20.74 -2.62
CA TRP A 16 -25.74 -20.64 -1.29
C TRP A 16 -25.61 -19.24 -0.65
N ALA A 17 -24.50 -18.53 -0.83
CA ALA A 17 -24.24 -17.26 -0.15
C ALA A 17 -25.33 -16.19 -0.32
N PRO A 18 -25.95 -16.00 -1.50
CA PRO A 18 -27.07 -15.08 -1.65
C PRO A 18 -28.31 -15.48 -0.85
N LYS A 19 -28.58 -16.78 -0.71
CA LYS A 19 -29.74 -17.32 0.03
C LYS A 19 -29.60 -17.06 1.54
N GLU A 20 -28.34 -17.11 2.02
CA GLU A 20 -27.99 -16.89 3.42
C GLU A 20 -27.63 -15.42 3.70
N HIS A 21 -27.78 -14.51 2.72
CA HIS A 21 -27.40 -13.10 2.82
C HIS A 21 -25.90 -12.87 3.17
N VAL A 22 -25.03 -13.80 2.79
CA VAL A 22 -23.58 -13.70 2.99
C VAL A 22 -22.95 -12.94 1.84
N SER A 23 -22.24 -11.84 2.13
CA SER A 23 -21.51 -11.05 1.15
C SER A 23 -20.16 -11.68 0.85
N LEU A 24 -19.81 -11.81 -0.42
CA LEU A 24 -18.48 -12.24 -0.84
C LEU A 24 -17.57 -11.00 -0.95
N SER A 25 -16.41 -11.07 -0.30
CA SER A 25 -15.37 -10.05 -0.39
C SER A 25 -14.09 -10.66 -0.92
N LEU A 26 -13.56 -10.08 -1.99
CA LEU A 26 -12.27 -10.48 -2.52
C LEU A 26 -11.18 -9.58 -1.93
N PRO A 27 -9.98 -10.13 -1.66
CA PRO A 27 -8.81 -9.32 -1.36
C PRO A 27 -8.47 -8.41 -2.55
N SER A 28 -7.50 -7.50 -2.38
CA SER A 28 -7.06 -6.61 -3.44
C SER A 28 -6.87 -7.34 -4.76
N LEU A 29 -7.61 -6.92 -5.78
CA LEU A 29 -7.54 -7.52 -7.11
C LEU A 29 -6.41 -6.88 -7.89
N ARG A 30 -5.68 -7.69 -8.64
CA ARG A 30 -4.75 -7.17 -9.66
C ARG A 30 -5.57 -6.47 -10.75
N VAL A 31 -5.04 -5.39 -11.26
CA VAL A 31 -5.71 -4.58 -12.30
C VAL A 31 -5.90 -5.40 -13.58
N ASP A 32 -4.91 -6.25 -13.92
CA ASP A 32 -4.88 -7.09 -15.12
C ASP A 32 -5.85 -8.28 -15.08
N ASN A 33 -6.27 -8.75 -13.90
CA ASN A 33 -7.15 -9.91 -13.72
C ASN A 33 -8.61 -9.54 -13.43
N PHE A 34 -8.99 -8.29 -13.67
CA PHE A 34 -10.32 -7.80 -13.37
C PHE A 34 -11.26 -7.99 -14.57
N SER A 35 -12.20 -8.92 -14.46
CA SER A 35 -13.18 -9.22 -15.50
C SER A 35 -14.60 -8.81 -15.10
N GLN A 36 -15.46 -8.58 -16.10
CA GLN A 36 -16.88 -8.31 -15.86
C GLN A 36 -17.55 -9.50 -15.17
N SER A 37 -17.19 -10.74 -15.53
CA SER A 37 -17.67 -11.97 -14.91
C SER A 37 -17.39 -11.98 -13.40
N LEU A 38 -16.18 -11.59 -13.01
CA LEU A 38 -15.76 -11.53 -11.60
C LEU A 38 -16.62 -10.53 -10.79
N ILE A 39 -16.90 -9.37 -11.38
CA ILE A 39 -17.78 -8.37 -10.75
C ILE A 39 -19.19 -8.93 -10.54
N GLU A 40 -19.76 -9.53 -11.56
CA GLU A 40 -21.12 -10.08 -11.49
C GLU A 40 -21.23 -11.15 -10.40
N LYS A 41 -20.19 -11.98 -10.28
CA LYS A 41 -20.14 -13.04 -9.25
C LYS A 41 -20.03 -12.48 -7.82
N THR A 42 -19.30 -11.38 -7.63
CA THR A 42 -19.06 -10.81 -6.29
C THR A 42 -20.12 -9.82 -5.82
N THR A 43 -20.99 -9.35 -6.72
CA THR A 43 -21.97 -8.29 -6.40
C THR A 43 -23.39 -8.79 -6.13
N LYS A 44 -23.62 -10.10 -6.14
CA LYS A 44 -24.96 -10.68 -6.01
C LYS A 44 -25.67 -10.30 -4.70
N VAL A 45 -24.94 -10.14 -3.60
CA VAL A 45 -25.53 -9.77 -2.30
C VAL A 45 -25.31 -8.30 -2.00
N ARG A 46 -24.05 -7.83 -2.06
CA ARG A 46 -23.69 -6.45 -1.77
C ARG A 46 -22.48 -6.02 -2.59
N LYS A 47 -22.51 -4.81 -3.13
CA LYS A 47 -21.33 -4.20 -3.75
C LYS A 47 -20.34 -3.81 -2.66
N SER A 48 -19.21 -4.48 -2.61
CA SER A 48 -18.05 -4.07 -1.81
C SER A 48 -17.28 -2.95 -2.54
N GLY A 49 -16.52 -2.12 -1.82
CA GLY A 49 -15.62 -1.16 -2.45
C GLY A 49 -14.57 -1.88 -3.30
N LEU A 50 -14.23 -1.31 -4.44
CA LEU A 50 -13.16 -1.84 -5.28
C LEU A 50 -11.83 -1.21 -4.89
N THR A 51 -10.81 -2.05 -4.80
CA THR A 51 -9.46 -1.65 -4.42
C THR A 51 -8.46 -2.13 -5.46
N PHE A 52 -7.64 -1.21 -5.96
CA PHE A 52 -6.60 -1.48 -6.96
C PHE A 52 -5.25 -0.98 -6.48
N ALA A 53 -4.20 -1.75 -6.73
CA ALA A 53 -2.84 -1.44 -6.39
C ALA A 53 -2.10 -0.85 -7.61
N ALA A 54 -2.12 0.48 -7.75
CA ALA A 54 -1.32 1.19 -8.75
C ALA A 54 0.16 1.29 -8.32
N GLU A 55 0.43 1.26 -7.02
CA GLU A 55 1.70 1.29 -6.30
C GLU A 55 2.48 2.59 -6.44
N ALA A 56 2.54 3.23 -7.61
CA ALA A 56 3.25 4.48 -7.83
C ALA A 56 2.45 5.43 -8.74
N GLY A 57 2.69 6.74 -8.59
CA GLY A 57 1.94 7.79 -9.30
C GLY A 57 2.24 7.84 -10.79
N THR A 58 3.50 7.64 -11.18
CA THR A 58 3.93 7.73 -12.58
C THR A 58 4.27 6.38 -13.19
N GLN A 59 4.19 6.29 -14.53
CA GLN A 59 4.63 5.08 -15.24
C GLN A 59 6.13 4.84 -15.07
N ARG A 60 6.93 5.90 -15.02
CA ARG A 60 8.37 5.81 -14.75
C ARG A 60 8.63 5.04 -13.45
N LEU A 61 8.00 5.45 -12.37
CA LEU A 61 8.24 4.85 -11.06
C LEU A 61 7.62 3.45 -10.96
N ARG A 62 6.48 3.19 -11.62
CA ARG A 62 5.95 1.81 -11.75
C ARG A 62 6.94 0.89 -12.45
N ASN A 63 7.63 1.37 -13.48
CA ASN A 63 8.65 0.60 -14.17
C ASN A 63 9.87 0.32 -13.27
N VAL A 64 10.29 1.30 -12.45
CA VAL A 64 11.41 1.11 -11.49
C VAL A 64 11.12 -0.02 -10.50
N ILE A 65 9.89 -0.09 -9.99
CA ILE A 65 9.50 -1.14 -9.03
C ILE A 65 8.99 -2.42 -9.71
N ASN A 66 9.18 -2.54 -11.03
CA ASN A 66 8.71 -3.67 -11.84
C ASN A 66 7.20 -3.94 -11.69
N LYS A 67 6.41 -2.89 -11.48
CA LYS A 67 4.95 -2.98 -11.42
C LYS A 67 4.39 -2.78 -12.82
N ASN A 68 4.09 -3.89 -13.47
CA ASN A 68 3.56 -3.90 -14.84
C ASN A 68 2.08 -3.52 -14.87
N VAL A 69 1.77 -2.29 -14.43
CA VAL A 69 0.43 -1.70 -14.47
C VAL A 69 0.50 -0.40 -15.24
N THR A 70 -0.26 -0.29 -16.31
CA THR A 70 -0.36 0.88 -17.17
C THR A 70 -1.61 1.70 -16.83
N TRP A 71 -1.67 2.95 -17.32
CA TRP A 71 -2.89 3.74 -17.23
C TRP A 71 -4.06 3.06 -17.96
N ASP A 72 -3.82 2.50 -19.15
CA ASP A 72 -4.86 1.85 -19.96
C ASP A 72 -5.53 0.68 -19.20
N GLU A 73 -4.76 -0.07 -18.43
CA GLU A 73 -5.30 -1.14 -17.59
C GLU A 73 -6.14 -0.60 -16.42
N ILE A 74 -5.68 0.47 -15.77
CA ILE A 74 -6.44 1.16 -14.71
C ILE A 74 -7.74 1.71 -15.30
N GLU A 75 -7.68 2.40 -16.44
CA GLU A 75 -8.83 2.98 -17.14
C GLU A 75 -9.84 1.91 -17.53
N LYS A 76 -9.39 0.83 -18.17
CA LYS A 76 -10.23 -0.32 -18.54
C LYS A 76 -10.94 -0.90 -17.33
N THR A 77 -10.21 -1.13 -16.26
CA THR A 77 -10.73 -1.74 -15.03
C THR A 77 -11.74 -0.83 -14.33
N CYS A 78 -11.43 0.46 -14.21
CA CYS A 78 -12.36 1.46 -13.67
C CYS A 78 -13.62 1.60 -14.55
N THR A 79 -13.48 1.55 -15.88
CA THR A 79 -14.60 1.60 -16.81
C THR A 79 -15.57 0.44 -16.60
N ILE A 80 -15.05 -0.79 -16.49
CA ILE A 80 -15.85 -1.98 -16.18
C ILE A 80 -16.59 -1.80 -14.84
N ALA A 81 -15.88 -1.34 -13.82
CA ALA A 81 -16.44 -1.12 -12.49
C ALA A 81 -17.57 -0.07 -12.51
N PHE A 82 -17.35 1.06 -13.15
CA PHE A 82 -18.32 2.16 -13.23
C PHE A 82 -19.55 1.78 -14.05
N ASN A 83 -19.38 1.04 -15.16
CA ASN A 83 -20.49 0.48 -15.93
C ASN A 83 -21.30 -0.54 -15.14
N ALA A 84 -20.67 -1.28 -14.23
CA ALA A 84 -21.36 -2.17 -13.28
C ALA A 84 -22.02 -1.41 -12.12
N GLY A 85 -21.92 -0.05 -12.10
CA GLY A 85 -22.60 0.82 -11.15
C GLY A 85 -21.84 1.04 -9.84
N TYR A 86 -20.54 0.76 -9.81
CA TYR A 86 -19.70 1.19 -8.69
C TYR A 86 -19.51 2.71 -8.73
N THR A 87 -19.43 3.31 -7.54
CA THR A 87 -19.21 4.75 -7.37
C THR A 87 -18.09 5.05 -6.39
N SER A 88 -17.41 4.01 -5.90
CA SER A 88 -16.27 4.15 -4.99
C SER A 88 -15.13 3.26 -5.44
N VAL A 89 -13.94 3.86 -5.58
CA VAL A 89 -12.69 3.17 -5.94
C VAL A 89 -11.63 3.59 -4.94
N LYS A 90 -10.85 2.62 -4.45
CA LYS A 90 -9.68 2.84 -3.61
C LYS A 90 -8.43 2.46 -4.39
N LEU A 91 -7.48 3.37 -4.46
CA LEU A 91 -6.20 3.18 -5.12
C LEU A 91 -5.10 3.11 -4.06
N TYR A 92 -4.33 2.03 -4.06
CA TYR A 92 -3.16 1.89 -3.20
C TYR A 92 -1.91 2.42 -3.91
N PHE A 93 -1.13 3.18 -3.15
CA PHE A 93 0.19 3.70 -3.54
C PHE A 93 1.19 3.51 -2.42
N MET A 94 2.46 3.57 -2.76
CA MET A 94 3.58 3.70 -1.84
C MET A 94 4.25 5.06 -2.02
N MET A 95 4.82 5.59 -0.95
CA MET A 95 5.58 6.84 -0.89
C MET A 95 6.95 6.55 -0.27
N GLY A 96 8.00 7.17 -0.79
CA GLY A 96 9.37 6.90 -0.36
C GLY A 96 10.05 5.78 -1.14
N LEU A 97 9.55 5.46 -2.33
CA LEU A 97 10.15 4.46 -3.22
C LEU A 97 11.53 4.90 -3.72
N PRO A 98 12.44 3.96 -4.02
CA PRO A 98 13.73 4.29 -4.62
C PRO A 98 13.57 5.14 -5.89
N THR A 99 14.37 6.19 -6.03
CA THR A 99 14.35 7.15 -7.14
C THR A 99 13.10 8.02 -7.26
N GLU A 100 12.20 7.99 -6.29
CA GLU A 100 10.97 8.78 -6.28
C GLU A 100 11.27 10.29 -6.24
N THR A 101 10.56 11.05 -7.05
CA THR A 101 10.63 12.52 -7.10
C THR A 101 9.29 13.14 -6.68
N MET A 102 9.25 14.46 -6.48
CA MET A 102 7.98 15.15 -6.19
C MET A 102 6.98 15.07 -7.35
N GLU A 103 7.45 14.96 -8.59
CA GLU A 103 6.59 14.72 -9.76
C GLU A 103 5.88 13.35 -9.66
N ASP A 104 6.54 12.34 -9.10
CA ASP A 104 5.91 11.03 -8.89
C ASP A 104 4.82 11.10 -7.82
N ILE A 105 5.00 11.96 -6.80
CA ILE A 105 3.98 12.23 -5.79
C ILE A 105 2.79 12.97 -6.39
N GLU A 106 3.02 13.99 -7.24
CA GLU A 106 1.96 14.66 -8.00
C GLU A 106 1.20 13.68 -8.89
N GLY A 107 1.92 12.75 -9.53
CA GLY A 107 1.34 11.68 -10.34
C GLY A 107 0.33 10.80 -9.61
N ILE A 108 0.42 10.68 -8.27
CA ILE A 108 -0.59 10.00 -7.45
C ILE A 108 -1.92 10.77 -7.52
N ALA A 109 -1.86 12.09 -7.29
CA ALA A 109 -3.05 12.95 -7.35
C ALA A 109 -3.64 13.00 -8.77
N GLU A 110 -2.79 13.09 -9.80
CA GLU A 110 -3.21 13.06 -11.20
C GLU A 110 -3.89 11.74 -11.58
N THR A 111 -3.33 10.61 -11.16
CA THR A 111 -3.94 9.29 -11.40
C THR A 111 -5.35 9.22 -10.79
N ALA A 112 -5.51 9.68 -9.56
CA ALA A 112 -6.82 9.72 -8.91
C ALA A 112 -7.78 10.69 -9.62
N GLN A 113 -7.29 11.84 -10.10
CA GLN A 113 -8.09 12.80 -10.86
C GLN A 113 -8.55 12.20 -12.19
N LYS A 114 -7.67 11.52 -12.93
CA LYS A 114 -8.04 10.83 -14.17
C LYS A 114 -9.15 9.80 -13.95
N VAL A 115 -9.16 9.09 -12.82
CA VAL A 115 -10.24 8.16 -12.47
C VAL A 115 -11.55 8.89 -12.19
N VAL A 116 -11.51 10.06 -11.55
CA VAL A 116 -12.69 10.92 -11.37
C VAL A 116 -13.23 11.38 -12.71
N ASP A 117 -12.37 11.87 -13.58
CA ASP A 117 -12.74 12.40 -14.90
C ASP A 117 -13.31 11.30 -15.81
N LEU A 118 -12.71 10.11 -15.75
CA LEU A 118 -13.22 8.92 -16.44
C LEU A 118 -14.67 8.62 -16.03
N TYR A 119 -14.99 8.63 -14.73
CA TYR A 119 -16.36 8.41 -14.27
C TYR A 119 -17.35 9.37 -14.89
N TYR A 120 -16.97 10.66 -14.99
CA TYR A 120 -17.85 11.69 -15.55
C TYR A 120 -17.93 11.68 -17.07
N SER A 121 -16.97 11.09 -17.76
CA SER A 121 -17.00 10.92 -19.23
C SER A 121 -17.92 9.78 -19.67
N LEU A 122 -18.21 8.81 -18.80
CA LEU A 122 -19.01 7.65 -19.17
C LEU A 122 -20.50 7.97 -19.33
N PRO A 123 -21.15 7.48 -20.43
CA PRO A 123 -22.57 7.75 -20.71
C PRO A 123 -23.51 7.05 -19.72
N LYS A 124 -23.13 5.85 -19.24
CA LYS A 124 -23.86 5.09 -18.25
C LYS A 124 -23.12 5.15 -16.91
N ARG A 125 -23.51 6.07 -16.08
CA ARG A 125 -23.00 6.20 -14.71
C ARG A 125 -24.09 5.94 -13.70
N GLY A 126 -23.75 5.41 -12.54
CA GLY A 126 -24.70 5.17 -11.46
C GLY A 126 -25.48 6.45 -11.11
N LYS A 127 -26.79 6.33 -10.97
CA LYS A 127 -27.63 7.43 -10.46
C LYS A 127 -27.37 7.56 -8.96
N GLY A 128 -26.82 8.70 -8.50
CA GLY A 128 -26.58 8.92 -7.08
C GLY A 128 -25.57 9.99 -6.77
N LYS A 129 -24.87 9.84 -5.64
CA LYS A 129 -23.99 10.86 -5.01
C LYS A 129 -22.70 11.22 -5.81
N GLY A 130 -22.49 10.68 -6.99
CA GLY A 130 -21.26 10.84 -7.76
C GLY A 130 -20.17 9.84 -7.34
N VAL A 131 -18.97 9.99 -7.92
CA VAL A 131 -17.83 9.12 -7.62
C VAL A 131 -17.09 9.57 -6.36
N GLN A 132 -16.52 8.62 -5.64
CA GLN A 132 -15.55 8.84 -4.57
C GLN A 132 -14.30 8.01 -4.88
N VAL A 133 -13.17 8.66 -5.08
CA VAL A 133 -11.86 8.01 -5.22
C VAL A 133 -11.09 8.19 -3.90
N THR A 134 -10.55 7.11 -3.37
CA THR A 134 -9.72 7.15 -2.17
C THR A 134 -8.29 6.77 -2.53
N ILE A 135 -7.36 7.67 -2.34
CA ILE A 135 -5.93 7.40 -2.32
C ILE A 135 -5.61 6.79 -0.96
N SER A 136 -4.95 5.64 -0.94
CA SER A 136 -4.40 5.04 0.28
C SER A 136 -2.90 4.85 0.06
N CYS A 137 -2.10 5.69 0.70
CA CYS A 137 -0.68 5.77 0.50
C CYS A 137 0.07 5.20 1.71
N ALA A 138 0.81 4.11 1.51
CA ALA A 138 1.69 3.55 2.53
C ALA A 138 3.08 4.16 2.40
N CYS A 139 3.80 4.34 3.52
CA CYS A 139 5.23 4.60 3.46
C CYS A 139 5.96 3.34 3.01
N PHE A 140 6.91 3.49 2.10
CA PHE A 140 7.77 2.39 1.69
C PHE A 140 8.70 2.00 2.83
N VAL A 141 8.64 0.72 3.20
CA VAL A 141 9.53 0.12 4.19
C VAL A 141 10.29 -1.02 3.51
N PRO A 142 11.61 -0.88 3.32
CA PRO A 142 12.41 -1.94 2.71
C PRO A 142 12.39 -3.18 3.59
N LYS A 143 12.14 -4.33 2.97
CA LYS A 143 12.01 -5.62 3.66
C LYS A 143 13.16 -6.55 3.27
N PRO A 144 13.66 -7.37 4.21
CA PRO A 144 14.54 -8.50 3.91
C PRO A 144 13.96 -9.39 2.81
N HIS A 145 14.83 -10.04 2.05
CA HIS A 145 14.45 -10.96 0.98
C HIS A 145 13.62 -10.33 -0.14
N THR A 146 13.75 -9.04 -0.35
CA THR A 146 13.17 -8.33 -1.50
C THR A 146 14.25 -7.63 -2.31
N PRO A 147 14.03 -7.33 -3.60
CA PRO A 147 15.01 -6.60 -4.41
C PRO A 147 15.44 -5.25 -3.81
N PHE A 148 14.62 -4.68 -2.92
CA PHE A 148 14.90 -3.39 -2.27
C PHE A 148 15.42 -3.52 -0.83
N GLU A 149 15.87 -4.70 -0.40
CA GLU A 149 16.40 -4.85 0.97
C GLU A 149 17.65 -3.99 1.24
N PHE A 150 18.42 -3.65 0.18
CA PHE A 150 19.66 -2.87 0.27
C PHE A 150 19.44 -1.36 0.29
N VAL A 151 18.25 -0.88 -0.08
CA VAL A 151 17.98 0.56 -0.14
C VAL A 151 17.61 1.14 1.22
N PRO A 152 17.92 2.42 1.47
CA PRO A 152 17.47 3.11 2.66
C PRO A 152 15.97 3.44 2.56
N MET A 153 15.33 3.54 3.70
CA MET A 153 14.02 4.16 3.86
C MET A 153 14.19 5.69 3.90
N ASP A 154 13.22 6.43 3.36
CA ASP A 154 13.15 7.87 3.53
C ASP A 154 13.11 8.26 5.02
N THR A 155 13.70 9.42 5.34
CA THR A 155 13.57 9.98 6.68
C THR A 155 12.13 10.42 6.97
N GLU A 156 11.79 10.54 8.25
CA GLU A 156 10.48 11.05 8.66
C GLU A 156 10.19 12.44 8.06
N GLU A 157 11.21 13.33 8.02
CA GLU A 157 11.08 14.66 7.42
C GLU A 157 10.77 14.58 5.92
N MET A 158 11.47 13.72 5.18
CA MET A 158 11.21 13.50 3.75
C MET A 158 9.79 12.96 3.51
N LEU A 159 9.37 11.97 4.29
CA LEU A 159 8.02 11.40 4.19
C LEU A 159 6.93 12.45 4.48
N ARG A 160 7.10 13.25 5.53
CA ARG A 160 6.18 14.34 5.87
C ARG A 160 6.10 15.41 4.78
N ALA A 161 7.25 15.76 4.18
CA ALA A 161 7.29 16.70 3.06
C ALA A 161 6.51 16.15 1.84
N LYS A 162 6.69 14.88 1.50
CA LYS A 162 5.96 14.19 0.43
C LYS A 162 4.46 14.08 0.72
N GLN A 163 4.08 13.73 1.95
CA GLN A 163 2.68 13.69 2.39
C GLN A 163 2.00 15.05 2.25
N LYS A 164 2.67 16.11 2.69
CA LYS A 164 2.18 17.48 2.54
C LYS A 164 2.00 17.84 1.06
N HIS A 165 2.99 17.53 0.24
CA HIS A 165 2.95 17.80 -1.20
C HIS A 165 1.81 17.06 -1.88
N LEU A 166 1.56 15.78 -1.54
CA LEU A 166 0.41 15.03 -2.03
C LEU A 166 -0.91 15.71 -1.68
N LEU A 167 -1.07 16.15 -0.43
CA LEU A 167 -2.29 16.83 0.02
C LEU A 167 -2.52 18.13 -0.75
N GLU A 168 -1.47 18.91 -1.01
CA GLU A 168 -1.51 20.15 -1.77
C GLU A 168 -1.80 19.94 -3.26
N SER A 169 -1.43 18.79 -3.81
CA SER A 169 -1.68 18.40 -5.21
C SER A 169 -3.11 17.97 -5.46
N VAL A 170 -3.82 17.49 -4.43
CA VAL A 170 -5.22 17.03 -4.57
C VAL A 170 -6.18 18.21 -4.49
N ARG A 171 -6.87 18.51 -5.60
CA ARG A 171 -7.79 19.67 -5.72
C ARG A 171 -9.27 19.27 -5.68
N SER A 172 -9.59 18.03 -5.99
CA SER A 172 -10.97 17.57 -6.10
C SER A 172 -11.55 17.08 -4.77
N ARG A 173 -12.71 17.58 -4.40
CA ARG A 173 -13.48 17.07 -3.24
C ARG A 173 -13.98 15.62 -3.43
N LYS A 174 -13.82 15.05 -4.63
CA LYS A 174 -14.13 13.66 -4.94
C LYS A 174 -12.99 12.70 -4.61
N ILE A 175 -11.83 13.25 -4.23
CA ILE A 175 -10.65 12.49 -3.86
C ILE A 175 -10.44 12.62 -2.36
N LYS A 176 -10.38 11.49 -1.68
CA LYS A 176 -9.98 11.40 -0.27
C LYS A 176 -8.57 10.84 -0.20
N VAL A 177 -7.72 11.44 0.62
CA VAL A 177 -6.35 10.95 0.86
C VAL A 177 -6.28 10.34 2.26
N ASN A 178 -5.80 9.10 2.34
CA ASN A 178 -5.37 8.45 3.55
C ASN A 178 -3.90 8.06 3.36
N TYR A 179 -3.08 8.25 4.37
CA TYR A 179 -1.68 7.82 4.35
C TYR A 179 -1.28 7.22 5.69
N HIS A 180 -0.26 6.39 5.68
CA HIS A 180 0.30 5.82 6.90
C HIS A 180 1.13 6.87 7.64
N ASP A 181 1.11 6.80 8.96
CA ASP A 181 1.94 7.64 9.81
C ASP A 181 3.42 7.33 9.58
N SER A 182 4.24 8.38 9.46
CA SER A 182 5.67 8.25 9.17
C SER A 182 6.45 7.69 10.35
N THR A 183 6.04 7.98 11.58
CA THR A 183 6.72 7.52 12.80
C THR A 183 6.49 6.02 13.05
N THR A 184 5.26 5.56 12.84
CA THR A 184 4.92 4.12 12.89
C THR A 184 5.69 3.36 11.81
N SER A 185 5.76 3.93 10.59
CA SER A 185 6.48 3.33 9.46
C SER A 185 7.99 3.29 9.70
N PHE A 186 8.56 4.32 10.34
CA PHE A 186 9.96 4.31 10.75
C PHE A 186 10.25 3.17 11.74
N LEU A 187 9.45 3.05 12.79
CA LEU A 187 9.63 1.97 13.77
C LEU A 187 9.47 0.58 13.11
N GLU A 188 8.51 0.43 12.18
CA GLU A 188 8.39 -0.78 11.36
C GLU A 188 9.67 -1.07 10.59
N GLY A 189 10.29 -0.06 9.97
CA GLY A 189 11.57 -0.19 9.25
C GLY A 189 12.71 -0.64 10.16
N VAL A 190 12.80 -0.08 11.37
CA VAL A 190 13.79 -0.49 12.37
C VAL A 190 13.67 -1.97 12.69
N PHE A 191 12.47 -2.46 12.96
CA PHE A 191 12.25 -3.86 13.30
C PHE A 191 12.32 -4.79 12.09
N ALA A 192 11.90 -4.34 10.91
CA ALA A 192 11.96 -5.14 9.70
C ALA A 192 13.40 -5.50 9.29
N LYS A 193 14.35 -4.57 9.51
CA LYS A 193 15.78 -4.75 9.20
C LYS A 193 16.64 -4.93 10.45
N GLY A 194 15.99 -5.13 11.58
CA GLY A 194 16.63 -5.26 12.88
C GLY A 194 17.35 -6.57 13.11
N ASP A 195 18.10 -6.61 14.18
CA ASP A 195 18.78 -7.79 14.66
C ASP A 195 18.54 -8.01 16.18
N ARG A 196 19.20 -9.03 16.75
CA ARG A 196 19.05 -9.39 18.17
C ARG A 196 19.38 -8.27 19.16
N ARG A 197 20.12 -7.24 18.76
CA ARG A 197 20.44 -6.05 19.58
C ARG A 197 19.19 -5.24 19.93
N LEU A 198 18.10 -5.38 19.15
CA LEU A 198 16.83 -4.74 19.45
C LEU A 198 16.00 -5.45 20.54
N ALA A 199 16.34 -6.68 20.90
CA ALA A 199 15.57 -7.42 21.91
C ALA A 199 15.54 -6.72 23.29
N PRO A 200 16.64 -6.15 23.83
CA PRO A 200 16.59 -5.35 25.06
C PRO A 200 15.69 -4.10 24.91
N ALA A 201 15.66 -3.47 23.72
CA ALA A 201 14.82 -2.30 23.50
C ALA A 201 13.33 -2.66 23.55
N ILE A 202 12.92 -3.80 22.99
CA ILE A 202 11.55 -4.29 23.07
C ILE A 202 11.13 -4.51 24.52
N VAL A 203 11.98 -5.20 25.31
CA VAL A 203 11.70 -5.48 26.72
C VAL A 203 11.58 -4.19 27.53
N GLU A 204 12.49 -3.25 27.31
CA GLU A 204 12.50 -1.98 28.05
C GLU A 204 11.34 -1.07 27.63
N ALA A 205 11.02 -0.96 26.35
CA ALA A 205 9.87 -0.24 25.87
C ALA A 205 8.55 -0.80 26.43
N TYR A 206 8.42 -2.13 26.48
CA TYR A 206 7.27 -2.76 27.13
C TYR A 206 7.15 -2.37 28.60
N LYS A 207 8.24 -2.38 29.38
CA LYS A 207 8.24 -1.93 30.79
C LYS A 207 7.83 -0.46 30.94
N ARG A 208 8.11 0.37 29.93
CA ARG A 208 7.72 1.79 29.86
C ARG A 208 6.30 1.99 29.34
N GLY A 209 5.59 0.90 29.07
CA GLY A 209 4.19 0.91 28.67
C GLY A 209 3.96 1.09 27.16
N CYS A 210 4.94 0.74 26.32
CA CYS A 210 4.76 0.60 24.87
C CYS A 210 4.15 -0.79 24.59
N TYR A 211 2.86 -0.82 24.42
CA TYR A 211 2.10 -1.98 23.98
C TYR A 211 0.85 -1.53 23.24
N PHE A 212 0.33 -2.39 22.36
CA PHE A 212 -0.73 -2.06 21.41
C PHE A 212 -0.33 -0.98 20.38
N ASP A 213 0.95 -0.93 20.01
CA ASP A 213 1.50 0.11 19.11
C ASP A 213 0.89 0.10 17.69
N GLY A 214 0.10 -0.93 17.33
CA GLY A 214 -0.72 -0.93 16.13
C GLY A 214 -1.96 -0.02 16.19
N TRP A 215 -2.25 0.56 17.36
CA TRP A 215 -3.34 1.49 17.56
C TRP A 215 -2.77 2.89 17.78
N GLU A 216 -3.18 3.85 16.97
CA GLU A 216 -2.64 5.21 16.98
C GLU A 216 -2.70 5.85 18.39
N GLU A 217 -3.80 5.65 19.11
CA GLU A 217 -3.99 6.17 20.46
C GLU A 217 -3.10 5.50 21.53
N CYS A 218 -2.53 4.34 21.24
CA CYS A 218 -1.64 3.60 22.14
C CYS A 218 -0.16 3.80 21.79
N PHE A 219 0.14 4.27 20.59
CA PHE A 219 1.51 4.38 20.08
C PHE A 219 2.31 5.47 20.78
N LYS A 220 3.42 5.08 21.41
CA LYS A 220 4.27 5.97 22.21
C LYS A 220 5.63 6.18 21.54
N TYR A 221 5.64 6.90 20.42
CA TYR A 221 6.85 7.09 19.62
C TYR A 221 8.02 7.67 20.40
N ASP A 222 7.81 8.75 21.17
CA ASP A 222 8.87 9.37 21.95
C ASP A 222 9.46 8.43 23.01
N THR A 223 8.64 7.55 23.58
CA THR A 223 9.12 6.53 24.52
C THR A 223 10.01 5.49 23.85
N TRP A 224 9.70 5.12 22.60
CA TRP A 224 10.57 4.26 21.80
C TRP A 224 11.91 4.93 21.50
N LEU A 225 11.90 6.20 21.04
CA LEU A 225 13.14 6.94 20.75
C LEU A 225 14.00 7.09 22.02
N GLN A 226 13.39 7.43 23.16
CA GLN A 226 14.12 7.52 24.42
C GLN A 226 14.68 6.16 24.85
N THR A 227 13.96 5.08 24.62
CA THR A 227 14.42 3.72 24.93
C THR A 227 15.64 3.34 24.09
N PHE A 228 15.64 3.64 22.80
CA PHE A 228 16.82 3.43 21.96
C PHE A 228 18.01 4.26 22.43
N ALA A 229 17.79 5.53 22.74
CA ALA A 229 18.85 6.42 23.22
C ALA A 229 19.47 5.92 24.54
N ASP A 230 18.67 5.51 25.51
CA ASP A 230 19.13 5.01 26.81
C ASP A 230 19.93 3.71 26.68
N LEU A 231 19.65 2.92 25.64
CA LEU A 231 20.38 1.68 25.35
C LEU A 231 21.55 1.87 24.38
N GLY A 232 21.82 3.10 23.96
CA GLY A 232 22.89 3.40 22.99
C GLY A 232 22.65 2.81 21.60
N ILE A 233 21.39 2.61 21.23
CA ILE A 233 20.98 2.08 19.91
C ILE A 233 20.64 3.25 18.99
N ASP A 234 21.26 3.29 17.83
CA ASP A 234 20.85 4.19 16.75
C ASP A 234 19.79 3.47 15.86
N PRO A 235 18.51 3.84 15.96
CA PRO A 235 17.48 3.19 15.15
C PRO A 235 17.63 3.48 13.64
N ALA A 236 18.19 4.64 13.26
CA ALA A 236 18.40 5.01 11.87
C ALA A 236 19.40 4.09 11.16
N PHE A 237 20.34 3.51 11.92
CA PHE A 237 21.30 2.52 11.42
C PHE A 237 20.62 1.34 10.71
N TYR A 238 19.46 0.92 11.20
CA TYR A 238 18.78 -0.26 10.66
C TYR A 238 18.06 0.00 9.35
N CYS A 239 17.40 1.14 9.18
CA CYS A 239 16.52 1.35 8.04
C CYS A 239 16.83 2.57 7.17
N GLN A 240 17.63 3.55 7.62
CA GLN A 240 17.86 4.79 6.90
C GLN A 240 19.25 4.88 6.23
N ARG A 241 20.03 3.82 6.27
CA ARG A 241 21.27 3.72 5.51
C ARG A 241 21.17 2.70 4.38
N PRO A 242 21.91 2.87 3.28
CA PRO A 242 22.07 1.81 2.30
C PRO A 242 22.87 0.65 2.93
N ILE A 243 22.54 -0.57 2.56
CA ILE A 243 23.29 -1.78 2.89
C ILE A 243 24.19 -2.09 1.70
N GLY A 244 25.47 -2.36 1.95
CA GLY A 244 26.40 -2.81 0.89
C GLY A 244 26.01 -4.20 0.38
N LEU A 245 26.19 -4.44 -0.92
CA LEU A 245 25.86 -5.76 -1.51
C LEU A 245 26.69 -6.90 -0.90
N ASP A 246 27.91 -6.59 -0.43
CA ASP A 246 28.80 -7.56 0.23
C ASP A 246 28.62 -7.59 1.78
N GLU A 247 27.67 -6.82 2.31
CA GLU A 247 27.44 -6.77 3.74
C GLU A 247 26.66 -7.99 4.21
N VAL A 248 27.18 -8.67 5.24
CA VAL A 248 26.48 -9.80 5.87
C VAL A 248 25.32 -9.25 6.70
N THR A 249 24.11 -9.51 6.26
CA THR A 249 22.88 -9.09 6.96
C THR A 249 22.42 -10.14 7.98
N PRO A 250 21.60 -9.78 8.96
CA PRO A 250 21.06 -10.73 9.95
C PRO A 250 20.30 -11.92 9.33
N TRP A 251 19.80 -11.79 8.13
CA TRP A 251 19.01 -12.79 7.41
C TRP A 251 19.78 -13.50 6.28
N SER A 252 21.07 -13.19 6.04
CA SER A 252 21.88 -13.79 4.95
C SER A 252 22.02 -15.31 5.04
N HIS A 253 21.71 -15.90 6.21
CA HIS A 253 21.75 -17.36 6.43
C HIS A 253 20.48 -18.08 5.96
N MET A 254 19.45 -17.35 5.56
CA MET A 254 18.18 -17.92 5.10
C MET A 254 18.15 -17.95 3.58
N ASP A 255 18.03 -19.14 3.01
CA ASP A 255 17.83 -19.33 1.58
C ASP A 255 16.32 -19.38 1.28
N TYR A 256 15.86 -18.48 0.41
CA TYR A 256 14.47 -18.39 -0.05
C TYR A 256 14.31 -18.65 -1.54
N GLY A 257 15.35 -19.25 -2.18
CA GLY A 257 15.31 -19.70 -3.56
C GLY A 257 15.58 -18.61 -4.61
N VAL A 258 16.06 -17.44 -4.21
CA VAL A 258 16.53 -16.37 -5.11
C VAL A 258 18.02 -16.17 -4.87
N THR A 259 18.82 -16.23 -5.95
CA THR A 259 20.27 -16.04 -5.84
C THR A 259 20.63 -14.56 -5.71
N HIS A 260 21.82 -14.28 -5.15
CA HIS A 260 22.33 -12.91 -5.07
C HIS A 260 22.62 -12.27 -6.44
N GLU A 261 22.68 -13.07 -7.49
CA GLU A 261 22.92 -12.61 -8.86
C GLU A 261 21.65 -12.12 -9.58
N TYR A 262 20.46 -12.39 -9.00
CA TYR A 262 19.17 -11.96 -9.54
C TYR A 262 18.94 -10.48 -9.28
#